data_0632760c93f17a3675faf85aa0475a91
#
_entry.id   0632760c93f17a3675faf85aa0475a91
#
_cell.length_a   1.000
_cell.length_b   1.000
_cell.length_c   1.000
_cell.angle_alpha   90.00
_cell.angle_beta   90.00
_cell.angle_gamma   90.00
#
_symmetry.space_group_name_H-M   'P 1'
#
loop_
_entity.id
_entity.type
_entity.pdbx_description
1 polymer ?
#
loop_
_entity_poly.entity_id
_entity_poly.type
_entity_poly.pdbx_seq_one_letter_code
_entity_poly.pdbx_strand_id
1 'polypeptide(L)'
;MNSDIPSSQILKKYLTNSCTSQERAIVDAWYQKLNLDSAESFSASDESELYQRIQSQIQQSESSFFEKTRITFRIWTFIRAAAAVIILSFGLLYFLQIHSKNNTTAKTNADSPFVTFTNNQKKIIHYTLPDHSIVWLQPGASLIHPKDFKLKKNREIRFSGEGFFDISHDKKHPFIVNCGRVKTLVLGTTFNIRANNNESTFQVSVVTGSVCVSTPKGKNKLEKIVLQPKQQAIYEKASQNVKVNLLKNAASNQQNWQSVSMAFNETPMIAVANRLQRTFKIKIEFANLNIKKCRLKVDFNHQRLPEILDMIDILLGTTYEIDGSRITLKGDGCKG
;
A
#
# COMPACT_ATOMS: atom_id res chain seq x y z
N MET A 1 -22.18 -32.93 7.17
CA MET A 1 -23.06 -32.05 6.40
C MET A 1 -23.21 -30.77 7.20
N ASN A 2 -22.44 -29.73 6.88
CA ASN A 2 -22.46 -28.47 7.64
C ASN A 2 -23.56 -27.53 7.09
N SER A 3 -24.74 -27.58 7.73
CA SER A 3 -25.93 -26.82 7.33
C SER A 3 -26.09 -25.48 8.06
N ASP A 4 -25.03 -24.97 8.70
CA ASP A 4 -25.16 -23.80 9.58
C ASP A 4 -24.65 -22.47 9.00
N ILE A 5 -24.15 -22.46 7.76
CA ILE A 5 -23.64 -21.22 7.13
C ILE A 5 -24.72 -20.65 6.21
N PRO A 6 -25.17 -19.39 6.42
CA PRO A 6 -26.11 -18.75 5.52
C PRO A 6 -25.58 -18.70 4.08
N SER A 7 -26.45 -18.85 3.09
CA SER A 7 -26.05 -18.82 1.68
C SER A 7 -25.44 -17.46 1.32
N SER A 8 -24.50 -17.46 0.36
CA SER A 8 -23.85 -16.22 -0.12
C SER A 8 -24.84 -15.16 -0.64
N GLN A 9 -26.01 -15.60 -1.10
CA GLN A 9 -27.08 -14.71 -1.54
C GLN A 9 -27.77 -13.99 -0.36
N ILE A 10 -28.00 -14.71 0.74
CA ILE A 10 -28.59 -14.13 1.96
C ILE A 10 -27.61 -13.15 2.61
N LEU A 11 -26.32 -13.50 2.66
CA LEU A 11 -25.27 -12.61 3.16
C LEU A 11 -25.15 -11.34 2.33
N LYS A 12 -25.24 -11.45 1.01
CA LYS A 12 -25.21 -10.28 0.11
C LYS A 12 -26.41 -9.36 0.31
N LYS A 13 -27.60 -9.93 0.48
CA LYS A 13 -28.81 -9.17 0.82
C LYS A 13 -28.72 -8.50 2.18
N TYR A 14 -28.09 -9.16 3.16
CA TYR A 14 -27.85 -8.58 4.49
C TYR A 14 -26.95 -7.35 4.41
N LEU A 15 -25.83 -7.43 3.68
CA LEU A 15 -24.90 -6.31 3.47
C LEU A 15 -25.53 -5.14 2.71
N THR A 16 -26.48 -5.41 1.81
CA THR A 16 -27.21 -4.38 1.05
C THR A 16 -28.50 -3.91 1.73
N ASN A 17 -28.74 -4.34 2.95
CA ASN A 17 -29.92 -4.00 3.76
C ASN A 17 -31.26 -4.37 3.09
N SER A 18 -31.26 -5.40 2.21
CA SER A 18 -32.41 -5.86 1.42
C SER A 18 -32.98 -7.23 1.90
N CYS A 19 -32.61 -7.67 3.09
CA CYS A 19 -33.12 -8.89 3.72
C CYS A 19 -34.54 -8.75 4.25
N THR A 20 -35.34 -9.83 4.14
CA THR A 20 -36.57 -9.99 4.91
C THR A 20 -36.25 -10.18 6.39
N SER A 21 -37.25 -9.97 7.29
CA SER A 21 -37.07 -10.16 8.74
C SER A 21 -36.62 -11.58 9.11
N GLN A 22 -37.05 -12.58 8.36
CA GLN A 22 -36.63 -13.98 8.56
C GLN A 22 -35.21 -14.24 8.10
N GLU A 23 -34.81 -13.73 6.93
CA GLU A 23 -33.44 -13.86 6.42
C GLU A 23 -32.44 -13.13 7.34
N ARG A 24 -32.82 -11.98 7.89
CA ARG A 24 -32.00 -11.24 8.86
C ARG A 24 -31.78 -12.03 10.15
N ALA A 25 -32.84 -12.62 10.72
CA ALA A 25 -32.75 -13.42 11.92
C ALA A 25 -31.82 -14.65 11.77
N ILE A 26 -31.77 -15.25 10.57
CA ILE A 26 -30.85 -16.36 10.26
C ILE A 26 -29.39 -15.89 10.30
N VAL A 27 -29.10 -14.73 9.72
CA VAL A 27 -27.75 -14.18 9.69
C VAL A 27 -27.30 -13.74 11.08
N ASP A 28 -28.19 -13.08 11.85
CA ASP A 28 -27.87 -12.62 13.20
C ASP A 28 -27.62 -13.81 14.15
N ALA A 29 -28.44 -14.86 14.06
CA ALA A 29 -28.23 -16.09 14.83
C ALA A 29 -26.93 -16.82 14.47
N TRP A 30 -26.56 -16.84 13.19
CA TRP A 30 -25.29 -17.39 12.75
C TRP A 30 -24.10 -16.54 13.22
N TYR A 31 -24.23 -15.20 13.18
CA TYR A 31 -23.18 -14.28 13.62
C TYR A 31 -22.94 -14.39 15.13
N GLN A 32 -24.00 -14.57 15.94
CA GLN A 32 -23.86 -14.79 17.38
C GLN A 32 -23.23 -16.15 17.74
N LYS A 33 -23.39 -17.17 16.87
CA LYS A 33 -22.70 -18.46 17.04
C LYS A 33 -21.21 -18.41 16.66
N LEU A 34 -20.79 -17.42 15.88
CA LEU A 34 -19.39 -17.12 15.65
C LEU A 34 -18.86 -16.48 16.94
N ASN A 35 -18.32 -17.30 17.85
CA ASN A 35 -17.60 -16.85 19.02
C ASN A 35 -16.37 -16.04 18.58
N LEU A 36 -16.56 -14.73 18.37
CA LEU A 36 -15.48 -13.79 18.03
C LEU A 36 -14.51 -13.55 19.21
N ASP A 37 -14.84 -14.06 20.40
CA ASP A 37 -13.94 -14.07 21.56
C ASP A 37 -12.87 -15.18 21.50
N SER A 38 -13.05 -16.19 20.66
CA SER A 38 -11.98 -17.09 20.28
C SER A 38 -11.32 -16.50 19.00
N ALA A 39 -10.51 -15.47 19.16
CA ALA A 39 -9.35 -15.33 18.32
C ALA A 39 -8.61 -16.67 18.46
N GLU A 40 -8.88 -17.62 17.57
CA GLU A 40 -8.03 -18.79 17.44
C GLU A 40 -6.62 -18.26 17.35
N SER A 41 -5.92 -18.37 18.46
CA SER A 41 -4.47 -18.23 18.49
C SER A 41 -4.00 -19.19 17.42
N PHE A 42 -3.44 -18.67 16.35
CA PHE A 42 -2.77 -19.47 15.33
C PHE A 42 -1.97 -20.51 16.07
N SER A 43 -2.30 -21.79 15.88
CA SER A 43 -1.57 -22.89 16.49
C SER A 43 -0.10 -22.73 16.06
N ALA A 44 0.82 -23.02 16.95
CA ALA A 44 2.26 -23.01 16.64
C ALA A 44 2.60 -23.85 15.39
N SER A 45 1.74 -24.83 15.06
CA SER A 45 1.79 -25.62 13.82
C SER A 45 1.43 -24.80 12.58
N ASP A 46 0.42 -23.95 12.65
CA ASP A 46 -0.02 -23.11 11.52
C ASP A 46 0.99 -22.00 11.24
N GLU A 47 1.62 -21.47 12.31
CA GLU A 47 2.70 -20.49 12.21
C GLU A 47 3.96 -21.11 11.55
N SER A 48 4.30 -22.34 11.92
CA SER A 48 5.44 -23.06 11.34
C SER A 48 5.20 -23.43 9.87
N GLU A 49 3.99 -23.84 9.49
CA GLU A 49 3.63 -24.12 8.11
C GLU A 49 3.62 -22.86 7.25
N LEU A 50 3.09 -21.76 7.77
CA LEU A 50 3.14 -20.45 7.12
C LEU A 50 4.58 -19.99 6.91
N TYR A 51 5.43 -20.12 7.94
CA TYR A 51 6.85 -19.78 7.88
C TYR A 51 7.59 -20.61 6.84
N GLN A 52 7.39 -21.93 6.79
CA GLN A 52 8.00 -22.81 5.79
C GLN A 52 7.51 -22.48 4.37
N ARG A 53 6.23 -22.19 4.19
CA ARG A 53 5.67 -21.75 2.90
C ARG A 53 6.26 -20.43 2.42
N ILE A 54 6.37 -19.45 3.31
CA ILE A 54 7.02 -18.17 3.02
C ILE A 54 8.49 -18.40 2.65
N GLN A 55 9.19 -19.23 3.41
CA GLN A 55 10.61 -19.53 3.19
C GLN A 55 10.88 -20.26 1.86
N SER A 56 10.06 -21.25 1.51
CA SER A 56 10.18 -22.00 0.25
C SER A 56 9.90 -21.10 -0.97
N GLN A 57 8.94 -20.19 -0.88
CA GLN A 57 8.63 -19.24 -1.94
C GLN A 57 9.74 -18.22 -2.17
N ILE A 58 10.45 -17.82 -1.11
CA ILE A 58 11.57 -16.88 -1.21
C ILE A 58 12.80 -17.57 -1.80
N GLN A 59 13.08 -18.83 -1.43
CA GLN A 59 14.20 -19.60 -2.01
C GLN A 59 14.03 -19.88 -3.51
N GLN A 60 12.80 -20.14 -3.97
CA GLN A 60 12.52 -20.34 -5.38
C GLN A 60 12.68 -19.06 -6.22
N SER A 61 12.48 -17.87 -5.62
CA SER A 61 12.69 -16.60 -6.33
C SER A 61 14.17 -16.21 -6.46
N GLU A 62 15.05 -16.74 -5.61
CA GLU A 62 16.49 -16.46 -5.67
C GLU A 62 17.23 -17.29 -6.72
N SER A 63 16.75 -18.51 -7.05
CA SER A 63 17.41 -19.39 -8.04
C SER A 63 17.28 -18.93 -9.49
N SER A 64 16.35 -18.05 -9.82
CA SER A 64 16.11 -17.58 -11.18
C SER A 64 16.95 -16.33 -11.59
N PHE A 65 17.73 -15.74 -10.67
CA PHE A 65 18.45 -14.46 -10.92
C PHE A 65 19.96 -14.60 -11.16
N PHE A 66 20.54 -15.83 -11.05
CA PHE A 66 21.98 -16.02 -11.29
C PHE A 66 22.27 -17.22 -12.19
N GLU A 67 21.91 -17.12 -13.45
CA GLU A 67 22.54 -17.93 -14.49
C GLU A 67 23.76 -17.18 -15.05
N LYS A 68 24.92 -17.59 -14.54
CA LYS A 68 26.24 -17.08 -14.89
C LYS A 68 26.68 -17.70 -16.22
N THR A 69 26.44 -17.03 -17.34
CA THR A 69 27.01 -17.44 -18.64
C THR A 69 28.53 -17.27 -18.62
N ARG A 70 29.23 -18.40 -18.59
CA ARG A 70 30.69 -18.44 -18.86
C ARG A 70 30.89 -18.36 -20.37
N ILE A 71 31.37 -17.23 -20.85
CA ILE A 71 31.89 -17.12 -22.21
C ILE A 71 33.39 -17.40 -22.17
N THR A 72 33.79 -18.51 -22.77
CA THR A 72 35.19 -18.88 -22.96
C THR A 72 35.77 -18.10 -24.15
N PHE A 73 36.81 -17.35 -23.88
CA PHE A 73 37.61 -16.62 -24.85
C PHE A 73 38.44 -17.60 -25.73
N ARG A 74 38.17 -17.62 -27.02
CA ARG A 74 39.11 -18.19 -28.01
C ARG A 74 38.82 -17.53 -29.35
N ILE A 75 39.45 -16.40 -29.62
CA ILE A 75 39.77 -15.92 -30.99
C ILE A 75 40.81 -14.80 -30.87
N TRP A 76 42.05 -15.16 -31.08
CA TRP A 76 43.15 -14.20 -31.25
C TRP A 76 43.86 -14.54 -32.56
N THR A 77 43.30 -14.21 -33.75
CA THR A 77 44.03 -14.30 -35.03
C THR A 77 43.38 -13.61 -36.24
N PHE A 78 42.47 -12.64 -36.12
CA PHE A 78 41.97 -11.93 -37.31
C PHE A 78 41.88 -10.41 -37.16
N ILE A 79 42.91 -9.78 -36.58
CA ILE A 79 42.97 -8.33 -36.47
C ILE A 79 44.11 -7.81 -37.32
N ARG A 80 43.86 -7.51 -38.58
CA ARG A 80 44.64 -6.51 -39.34
C ARG A 80 43.96 -5.95 -40.61
N ALA A 81 42.77 -6.42 -40.99
CA ALA A 81 42.07 -5.90 -42.19
C ALA A 81 40.80 -5.07 -41.91
N ALA A 82 40.41 -4.90 -40.63
CA ALA A 82 39.10 -4.33 -40.26
C ALA A 82 39.12 -2.85 -39.79
N ALA A 83 40.28 -2.22 -39.69
CA ALA A 83 40.36 -0.86 -39.10
C ALA A 83 39.72 0.24 -39.99
N ALA A 84 39.78 0.11 -41.33
CA ALA A 84 39.21 1.12 -42.24
C ALA A 84 37.65 1.03 -42.31
N VAL A 85 37.09 -0.18 -42.20
CA VAL A 85 35.63 -0.39 -42.26
C VAL A 85 34.99 0.06 -40.96
N ILE A 86 35.65 -0.10 -39.81
CA ILE A 86 35.15 0.30 -38.50
C ILE A 86 35.05 1.83 -38.35
N ILE A 87 36.03 2.58 -38.90
CA ILE A 87 36.03 4.06 -38.85
C ILE A 87 34.92 4.63 -39.74
N LEU A 88 34.66 4.04 -40.90
CA LEU A 88 33.57 4.48 -41.78
C LEU A 88 32.19 4.09 -41.23
N SER A 89 32.07 2.93 -40.59
CA SER A 89 30.79 2.53 -39.92
C SER A 89 30.52 3.35 -38.67
N PHE A 90 31.54 3.69 -37.88
CA PHE A 90 31.37 4.59 -36.73
C PHE A 90 31.08 6.03 -37.15
N GLY A 91 31.72 6.52 -38.23
CA GLY A 91 31.43 7.84 -38.82
C GLY A 91 29.99 7.92 -39.35
N LEU A 92 29.52 6.87 -40.01
CA LEU A 92 28.13 6.80 -40.50
C LEU A 92 27.10 6.66 -39.38
N LEU A 93 27.39 5.84 -38.36
CA LEU A 93 26.56 5.72 -37.17
C LEU A 93 26.50 7.02 -36.37
N TYR A 94 27.63 7.74 -36.24
CA TYR A 94 27.69 9.04 -35.59
C TYR A 94 26.91 10.11 -36.38
N PHE A 95 27.03 10.10 -37.72
CA PHE A 95 26.26 10.99 -38.60
C PHE A 95 24.74 10.69 -38.56
N LEU A 96 24.33 9.42 -38.49
CA LEU A 96 22.95 9.02 -38.34
C LEU A 96 22.40 9.35 -36.94
N GLN A 97 23.19 9.32 -35.87
CA GLN A 97 22.80 9.76 -34.55
C GLN A 97 22.62 11.28 -34.45
N ILE A 98 23.38 12.08 -35.18
CA ILE A 98 23.24 13.55 -35.19
C ILE A 98 21.99 13.98 -35.98
N HIS A 99 21.59 13.26 -37.02
CA HIS A 99 20.40 13.57 -37.81
C HIS A 99 19.08 13.00 -37.23
N SER A 100 19.16 12.13 -36.21
CA SER A 100 17.98 11.57 -35.52
C SER A 100 17.45 12.42 -34.35
N LYS A 101 18.00 13.64 -34.15
CA LYS A 101 17.63 14.46 -32.95
C LYS A 101 16.44 15.39 -33.15
N ASN A 102 15.55 15.18 -34.10
CA ASN A 102 14.34 16.01 -34.21
C ASN A 102 13.05 15.25 -34.56
N ASN A 103 12.86 14.06 -33.99
CA ASN A 103 11.49 13.49 -33.94
C ASN A 103 11.20 13.02 -32.52
N THR A 104 10.92 13.96 -31.63
CA THR A 104 10.21 13.70 -30.39
C THR A 104 8.73 13.44 -30.73
N THR A 105 8.47 12.35 -31.42
CA THR A 105 7.13 11.74 -31.32
C THR A 105 6.99 11.24 -29.90
N ALA A 106 6.11 11.88 -29.16
CA ALA A 106 5.60 11.35 -27.91
C ALA A 106 5.15 9.92 -28.18
N LYS A 107 6.00 8.92 -27.86
CA LYS A 107 5.58 7.54 -27.77
C LYS A 107 4.54 7.50 -26.65
N THR A 108 3.28 7.56 -27.00
CA THR A 108 2.20 7.06 -26.19
C THR A 108 2.59 5.65 -25.76
N ASN A 109 2.93 5.49 -24.48
CA ASN A 109 3.25 4.20 -23.85
C ASN A 109 1.96 3.34 -23.78
N ALA A 110 1.35 3.01 -24.92
CA ALA A 110 0.12 2.26 -24.99
C ALA A 110 0.29 0.77 -24.67
N ASP A 111 1.52 0.26 -24.50
CA ASP A 111 1.74 -1.18 -24.39
C ASP A 111 2.69 -1.63 -23.27
N SER A 112 2.87 -0.80 -22.25
CA SER A 112 3.58 -1.24 -21.05
C SER A 112 2.72 -2.28 -20.30
N PRO A 113 3.25 -3.47 -19.97
CA PRO A 113 2.55 -4.44 -19.15
C PRO A 113 2.34 -3.97 -17.69
N PHE A 114 2.91 -2.81 -17.34
CA PHE A 114 2.83 -2.21 -16.04
C PHE A 114 2.04 -0.90 -16.05
N VAL A 115 1.31 -0.66 -14.98
CA VAL A 115 0.65 0.61 -14.67
C VAL A 115 1.51 1.33 -13.64
N THR A 116 1.80 2.60 -13.88
CA THR A 116 2.45 3.49 -12.92
C THR A 116 1.42 4.50 -12.45
N PHE A 117 1.25 4.61 -11.14
CA PHE A 117 0.38 5.57 -10.51
C PHE A 117 1.17 6.38 -9.48
N THR A 118 1.08 7.71 -9.53
CA THR A 118 1.72 8.61 -8.58
C THR A 118 0.68 9.58 -8.04
N ASN A 119 0.62 9.71 -6.72
CA ASN A 119 -0.22 10.71 -6.09
C ASN A 119 0.43 12.10 -6.19
N ASN A 120 0.06 12.86 -7.21
CA ASN A 120 0.51 14.24 -7.40
C ASN A 120 -0.37 15.26 -6.68
N GLN A 121 -1.41 14.80 -5.96
CA GLN A 121 -2.27 15.68 -5.17
C GLN A 121 -1.65 15.93 -3.79
N LYS A 122 -2.08 17.01 -3.13
CA LYS A 122 -1.70 17.31 -1.74
C LYS A 122 -2.64 16.69 -0.71
N LYS A 123 -3.39 15.66 -1.09
CA LYS A 123 -4.28 14.88 -0.22
C LYS A 123 -4.02 13.39 -0.35
N ILE A 124 -4.49 12.61 0.63
CA ILE A 124 -4.44 11.15 0.53
C ILE A 124 -5.46 10.71 -0.51
N ILE A 125 -5.06 9.81 -1.38
CA ILE A 125 -5.97 9.19 -2.35
C ILE A 125 -5.95 7.69 -2.20
N HIS A 126 -7.07 7.03 -2.39
CA HIS A 126 -7.15 5.58 -2.45
C HIS A 126 -7.03 5.10 -3.89
N TYR A 127 -6.32 4.00 -4.06
CA TYR A 127 -6.12 3.32 -5.33
C TYR A 127 -6.49 1.85 -5.18
N THR A 128 -7.38 1.36 -6.03
CA THR A 128 -7.79 -0.04 -6.04
C THR A 128 -6.96 -0.83 -7.05
N LEU A 129 -6.29 -1.87 -6.58
CA LEU A 129 -5.49 -2.79 -7.38
C LEU A 129 -6.36 -3.82 -8.10
N PRO A 130 -5.83 -4.51 -9.15
CA PRO A 130 -6.58 -5.52 -9.92
C PRO A 130 -7.10 -6.72 -9.10
N ASP A 131 -6.56 -6.98 -7.92
CA ASP A 131 -6.97 -8.02 -6.97
C ASP A 131 -7.96 -7.52 -5.91
N HIS A 132 -8.53 -6.32 -6.10
CA HIS A 132 -9.39 -5.61 -5.16
C HIS A 132 -8.72 -5.19 -3.84
N SER A 133 -7.40 -5.32 -3.73
CA SER A 133 -6.65 -4.68 -2.64
C SER A 133 -6.72 -3.17 -2.77
N ILE A 134 -6.76 -2.47 -1.64
CA ILE A 134 -6.84 -1.01 -1.59
C ILE A 134 -5.55 -0.45 -1.01
N VAL A 135 -5.01 0.57 -1.65
CA VAL A 135 -3.83 1.31 -1.18
C VAL A 135 -4.17 2.78 -1.03
N TRP A 136 -4.04 3.32 0.18
CA TRP A 136 -4.11 4.77 0.41
C TRP A 136 -2.71 5.35 0.28
N LEU A 137 -2.55 6.28 -0.64
CA LEU A 137 -1.28 6.88 -1.01
C LEU A 137 -1.20 8.30 -0.44
N GLN A 138 -0.18 8.57 0.37
CA GLN A 138 0.17 9.91 0.80
C GLN A 138 0.61 10.77 -0.40
N PRO A 139 0.59 12.11 -0.29
CA PRO A 139 1.17 13.00 -1.29
C PRO A 139 2.57 12.59 -1.70
N GLY A 140 2.84 12.52 -3.01
CA GLY A 140 4.12 12.12 -3.57
C GLY A 140 4.41 10.61 -3.58
N ALA A 141 3.53 9.77 -3.03
CA ALA A 141 3.70 8.33 -3.09
C ALA A 141 3.48 7.79 -4.51
N SER A 142 4.27 6.79 -4.89
CA SER A 142 4.24 6.17 -6.22
C SER A 142 4.12 4.66 -6.12
N LEU A 143 3.33 4.09 -7.01
CA LEU A 143 2.99 2.68 -7.10
C LEU A 143 3.14 2.20 -8.54
N ILE A 144 3.81 1.07 -8.75
CA ILE A 144 3.93 0.41 -10.05
C ILE A 144 3.48 -1.04 -9.90
N HIS A 145 2.53 -1.45 -10.69
CA HIS A 145 2.00 -2.82 -10.67
C HIS A 145 1.71 -3.35 -12.08
N PRO A 146 1.67 -4.68 -12.29
CA PRO A 146 1.19 -5.24 -13.54
C PRO A 146 -0.27 -4.86 -13.82
N LYS A 147 -0.66 -4.76 -15.08
CA LYS A 147 -2.08 -4.55 -15.46
C LYS A 147 -3.00 -5.62 -14.87
N ASP A 148 -2.48 -6.85 -14.66
CA ASP A 148 -3.21 -8.00 -14.13
C ASP A 148 -2.26 -8.89 -13.30
N PHE A 149 -2.79 -9.50 -12.22
CA PHE A 149 -2.10 -10.51 -11.41
C PHE A 149 -2.45 -11.95 -11.77
N LYS A 150 -3.45 -12.18 -12.64
CA LYS A 150 -4.10 -13.49 -12.87
C LYS A 150 -3.17 -14.64 -13.22
N LEU A 151 -2.14 -14.44 -13.95
CA LEU A 151 -1.22 -15.51 -14.36
C LEU A 151 0.10 -15.48 -13.60
N LYS A 152 0.18 -14.75 -12.50
CA LYS A 152 1.39 -14.59 -11.72
C LYS A 152 1.35 -15.47 -10.48
N LYS A 153 2.50 -16.08 -10.15
CA LYS A 153 2.68 -16.85 -8.91
C LYS A 153 2.52 -15.95 -7.68
N ASN A 154 2.91 -14.69 -7.80
CA ASN A 154 2.82 -13.68 -6.75
C ASN A 154 2.16 -12.40 -7.29
N ARG A 155 1.47 -11.67 -6.43
CA ARG A 155 0.97 -10.33 -6.67
C ARG A 155 2.07 -9.33 -6.28
N GLU A 156 2.84 -8.89 -7.23
CA GLU A 156 4.04 -8.10 -6.96
C GLU A 156 3.90 -6.67 -7.45
N ILE A 157 4.25 -5.71 -6.58
CA ILE A 157 4.25 -4.28 -6.87
C ILE A 157 5.56 -3.64 -6.45
N ARG A 158 5.87 -2.47 -7.02
CA ARG A 158 6.92 -1.56 -6.54
C ARG A 158 6.26 -0.35 -5.90
N PHE A 159 6.81 0.09 -4.79
CA PHE A 159 6.25 1.21 -4.03
C PHE A 159 7.35 2.14 -3.53
N SER A 160 7.06 3.44 -3.53
CA SER A 160 7.89 4.49 -2.94
C SER A 160 7.00 5.55 -2.31
N GLY A 161 7.41 6.11 -1.19
CA GLY A 161 6.64 7.09 -0.43
C GLY A 161 6.06 6.51 0.85
N GLU A 162 4.94 7.07 1.29
CA GLU A 162 4.18 6.53 2.43
C GLU A 162 2.79 6.09 1.97
N GLY A 163 2.36 4.90 2.41
CA GLY A 163 1.06 4.35 2.07
C GLY A 163 0.56 3.33 3.06
N PHE A 164 -0.77 3.24 3.13
CA PHE A 164 -1.47 2.25 3.90
C PHE A 164 -2.09 1.21 2.96
N PHE A 165 -1.88 -0.04 3.28
CA PHE A 165 -2.23 -1.18 2.45
C PHE A 165 -3.29 -2.02 3.15
N ASP A 166 -4.38 -2.27 2.47
CA ASP A 166 -5.41 -3.23 2.87
C ASP A 166 -5.49 -4.31 1.79
N ILE A 167 -4.77 -5.41 2.02
CA ILE A 167 -4.52 -6.43 1.01
C ILE A 167 -5.54 -7.55 1.13
N SER A 168 -6.20 -7.83 0.01
CA SER A 168 -7.15 -8.94 -0.14
C SER A 168 -6.49 -10.27 0.19
N HIS A 169 -7.20 -11.09 0.99
CA HIS A 169 -6.67 -12.35 1.47
C HIS A 169 -6.58 -13.40 0.35
N ASP A 170 -5.36 -13.84 0.05
CA ASP A 170 -5.08 -14.94 -0.89
C ASP A 170 -3.79 -15.65 -0.49
N LYS A 171 -3.93 -16.83 0.14
CA LYS A 171 -2.79 -17.67 0.55
C LYS A 171 -2.06 -18.31 -0.63
N LYS A 172 -2.73 -18.47 -1.78
CA LYS A 172 -2.12 -19.16 -2.95
C LYS A 172 -1.23 -18.22 -3.75
N HIS A 173 -1.56 -16.92 -3.76
CA HIS A 173 -0.80 -15.89 -4.47
C HIS A 173 -0.37 -14.79 -3.50
N PRO A 174 0.79 -14.96 -2.81
CA PRO A 174 1.32 -13.97 -1.89
C PRO A 174 1.43 -12.59 -2.53
N PHE A 175 1.21 -11.54 -1.72
CA PHE A 175 1.36 -10.16 -2.14
C PHE A 175 2.73 -9.63 -1.71
N ILE A 176 3.49 -9.06 -2.64
CA ILE A 176 4.85 -8.58 -2.40
C ILE A 176 4.94 -7.10 -2.73
N VAL A 177 5.37 -6.30 -1.76
CA VAL A 177 5.69 -4.88 -1.96
C VAL A 177 7.20 -4.71 -1.98
N ASN A 178 7.74 -4.25 -3.11
CA ASN A 178 9.16 -3.94 -3.27
C ASN A 178 9.39 -2.45 -3.05
N CYS A 179 10.19 -2.10 -2.05
CA CYS A 179 10.63 -0.74 -1.74
C CYS A 179 12.15 -0.67 -1.84
N GLY A 180 12.65 -0.45 -3.06
CA GLY A 180 14.08 -0.53 -3.33
C GLY A 180 14.63 -1.93 -3.05
N ARG A 181 15.50 -2.07 -2.04
CA ARG A 181 16.10 -3.36 -1.64
C ARG A 181 15.32 -4.10 -0.55
N VAL A 182 14.28 -3.48 0.00
CA VAL A 182 13.44 -4.09 1.04
C VAL A 182 12.21 -4.71 0.39
N LYS A 183 11.91 -5.95 0.77
CA LYS A 183 10.71 -6.67 0.32
C LYS A 183 9.78 -6.92 1.52
N THR A 184 8.51 -6.65 1.33
CA THR A 184 7.45 -6.91 2.30
C THR A 184 6.48 -7.90 1.69
N LEU A 185 6.32 -9.07 2.32
CA LEU A 185 5.46 -10.17 1.86
C LEU A 185 4.31 -10.37 2.83
N VAL A 186 3.10 -10.47 2.29
CA VAL A 186 1.86 -10.69 3.04
C VAL A 186 0.91 -11.63 2.29
N LEU A 187 -0.06 -12.21 3.00
CA LEU A 187 -1.09 -13.08 2.41
C LEU A 187 -2.49 -12.47 2.41
N GLY A 188 -2.70 -11.43 3.22
CA GLY A 188 -3.96 -10.73 3.41
C GLY A 188 -3.89 -10.00 4.74
N THR A 189 -3.45 -8.76 4.70
CA THR A 189 -2.90 -8.04 5.86
C THR A 189 -3.17 -6.56 5.68
N THR A 190 -3.46 -5.88 6.78
CA THR A 190 -3.57 -4.44 6.81
C THR A 190 -2.32 -3.86 7.48
N PHE A 191 -1.57 -3.01 6.78
CA PHE A 191 -0.28 -2.48 7.27
C PHE A 191 0.04 -1.12 6.62
N ASN A 192 0.94 -0.37 7.25
CA ASN A 192 1.50 0.87 6.72
C ASN A 192 2.96 0.67 6.32
N ILE A 193 3.36 1.23 5.18
CA ILE A 193 4.76 1.36 4.75
C ILE A 193 5.12 2.82 4.64
N ARG A 194 6.30 3.19 5.17
CA ARG A 194 6.98 4.45 4.93
C ARG A 194 8.35 4.15 4.32
N ALA A 195 8.48 4.43 3.02
CA ALA A 195 9.61 4.10 2.17
C ALA A 195 10.00 5.31 1.29
N ASN A 196 10.14 6.48 1.90
CA ASN A 196 10.56 7.68 1.19
C ASN A 196 12.02 7.55 0.73
N ASN A 197 12.31 7.90 -0.52
CA ASN A 197 13.65 7.79 -1.07
C ASN A 197 14.66 8.67 -0.35
N ASN A 198 14.21 9.85 0.12
CA ASN A 198 15.04 10.83 0.80
C ASN A 198 15.20 10.56 2.30
N GLU A 199 14.54 9.56 2.85
CA GLU A 199 14.67 9.18 4.25
C GLU A 199 15.73 8.10 4.45
N SER A 200 16.47 8.19 5.56
CA SER A 200 17.49 7.21 5.95
C SER A 200 16.90 5.89 6.42
N THR A 201 15.60 5.84 6.68
CA THR A 201 14.90 4.67 7.22
C THR A 201 13.82 4.18 6.28
N PHE A 202 13.53 2.87 6.38
CA PHE A 202 12.31 2.24 5.91
C PHE A 202 11.53 1.77 7.14
N GLN A 203 10.23 1.95 7.13
CA GLN A 203 9.39 1.54 8.24
C GLN A 203 8.19 0.74 7.73
N VAL A 204 7.82 -0.30 8.46
CA VAL A 204 6.59 -1.05 8.24
C VAL A 204 5.91 -1.33 9.56
N SER A 205 4.60 -1.13 9.63
CA SER A 205 3.80 -1.27 10.85
C SER A 205 2.55 -2.08 10.56
N VAL A 206 2.29 -3.11 11.37
CA VAL A 206 1.20 -4.06 11.15
C VAL A 206 -0.03 -3.66 11.96
N VAL A 207 -1.19 -3.63 11.30
CA VAL A 207 -2.49 -3.41 11.93
C VAL A 207 -3.21 -4.74 12.14
N THR A 208 -3.37 -5.55 11.08
CA THR A 208 -3.96 -6.89 11.15
C THR A 208 -3.13 -7.89 10.37
N GLY A 209 -3.24 -9.19 10.68
CA GLY A 209 -2.51 -10.26 10.01
C GLY A 209 -1.02 -10.28 10.34
N SER A 210 -0.20 -10.81 9.45
CA SER A 210 1.26 -10.95 9.63
C SER A 210 2.01 -10.45 8.41
N VAL A 211 3.16 -9.81 8.63
CA VAL A 211 4.00 -9.24 7.58
C VAL A 211 5.41 -9.81 7.68
N CYS A 212 5.90 -10.43 6.61
CA CYS A 212 7.31 -10.83 6.51
C CYS A 212 8.10 -9.74 5.79
N VAL A 213 9.06 -9.15 6.47
CA VAL A 213 9.96 -8.12 5.92
C VAL A 213 11.32 -8.74 5.67
N SER A 214 11.84 -8.57 4.46
CA SER A 214 13.18 -8.99 4.06
C SER A 214 14.03 -7.76 3.79
N THR A 215 15.10 -7.59 4.55
CA THR A 215 16.02 -6.44 4.46
C THR A 215 17.44 -6.90 4.13
N PRO A 216 18.23 -6.10 3.41
CA PRO A 216 19.65 -6.38 3.21
C PRO A 216 20.41 -6.40 4.55
N LYS A 217 21.33 -7.37 4.70
CA LYS A 217 22.26 -7.48 5.81
C LYS A 217 23.64 -7.90 5.30
N GLY A 218 24.58 -6.96 5.27
CA GLY A 218 25.92 -7.21 4.68
C GLY A 218 25.89 -7.40 3.16
N LYS A 219 26.96 -7.98 2.62
CA LYS A 219 27.20 -7.99 1.17
C LYS A 219 26.28 -8.89 0.35
N ASN A 220 25.66 -9.94 0.88
CA ASN A 220 24.79 -10.85 0.09
C ASN A 220 23.81 -11.63 1.00
N LYS A 221 23.47 -11.12 2.15
CA LYS A 221 22.53 -11.77 3.08
C LYS A 221 21.25 -10.93 3.17
N LEU A 222 20.15 -11.61 3.37
CA LEU A 222 18.86 -11.00 3.71
C LEU A 222 18.50 -11.40 5.13
N GLU A 223 18.11 -10.43 5.93
CA GLU A 223 17.49 -10.67 7.22
C GLU A 223 15.99 -10.69 7.02
N LYS A 224 15.33 -11.74 7.52
CA LYS A 224 13.86 -11.89 7.45
C LYS A 224 13.29 -11.73 8.84
N ILE A 225 12.26 -10.91 8.95
CA ILE A 225 11.58 -10.62 10.21
C ILE A 225 10.09 -10.75 9.96
N VAL A 226 9.40 -11.50 10.82
CA VAL A 226 7.95 -11.60 10.81
C VAL A 226 7.39 -10.68 11.87
N LEU A 227 6.50 -9.79 11.47
CA LEU A 227 5.82 -8.84 12.34
C LEU A 227 4.38 -9.28 12.56
N GLN A 228 3.95 -9.20 13.80
CA GLN A 228 2.58 -9.43 14.24
C GLN A 228 1.83 -8.09 14.41
N PRO A 229 0.51 -8.10 14.60
CA PRO A 229 -0.26 -6.89 14.86
C PRO A 229 0.33 -6.06 16.01
N LYS A 230 0.30 -4.74 15.87
CA LYS A 230 0.90 -3.75 16.78
C LYS A 230 2.43 -3.78 16.83
N GLN A 231 3.11 -4.47 15.92
CA GLN A 231 4.55 -4.40 15.76
C GLN A 231 4.94 -3.49 14.60
N GLN A 232 6.11 -2.88 14.75
CA GLN A 232 6.75 -2.05 13.73
C GLN A 232 8.20 -2.48 13.57
N ALA A 233 8.65 -2.64 12.33
CA ALA A 233 10.06 -2.71 11.99
C ALA A 233 10.53 -1.36 11.43
N ILE A 234 11.69 -0.92 11.90
CA ILE A 234 12.42 0.23 11.39
C ILE A 234 13.76 -0.27 10.87
N TYR A 235 13.96 -0.22 9.56
CA TYR A 235 15.21 -0.57 8.90
C TYR A 235 16.00 0.71 8.61
N GLU A 236 17.21 0.80 9.12
CA GLU A 236 18.13 1.90 8.88
C GLU A 236 19.02 1.57 7.67
N LYS A 237 18.89 2.34 6.59
CA LYS A 237 19.55 2.05 5.30
C LYS A 237 21.07 2.07 5.38
N ALA A 238 21.64 2.96 6.20
CA ALA A 238 23.09 3.14 6.34
C ALA A 238 23.75 2.00 7.13
N SER A 239 23.21 1.66 8.30
CA SER A 239 23.74 0.62 9.19
C SER A 239 23.27 -0.79 8.81
N GLN A 240 22.25 -0.90 7.95
CA GLN A 240 21.57 -2.14 7.57
C GLN A 240 20.99 -2.90 8.79
N ASN A 241 20.67 -2.17 9.85
CA ASN A 241 20.09 -2.73 11.07
C ASN A 241 18.58 -2.59 11.08
N VAL A 242 17.91 -3.60 11.63
CA VAL A 242 16.47 -3.57 11.86
C VAL A 242 16.20 -3.53 13.36
N LYS A 243 15.30 -2.63 13.74
CA LYS A 243 14.76 -2.57 15.11
C LYS A 243 13.27 -2.92 15.04
N VAL A 244 12.83 -3.85 15.89
CA VAL A 244 11.41 -4.19 16.03
C VAL A 244 10.91 -3.59 17.33
N ASN A 245 9.85 -2.80 17.23
CA ASN A 245 9.25 -2.12 18.38
C ASN A 245 7.79 -2.58 18.53
N LEU A 246 7.33 -2.71 19.76
CA LEU A 246 5.89 -2.77 20.05
C LEU A 246 5.33 -1.36 20.06
N LEU A 247 4.28 -1.14 19.32
CA LEU A 247 3.55 0.12 19.28
C LEU A 247 2.63 0.19 20.52
N LYS A 248 3.19 0.63 21.65
CA LYS A 248 2.42 0.79 22.92
C LYS A 248 1.30 1.83 22.82
N ASN A 249 1.47 2.84 21.96
CA ASN A 249 0.44 3.76 21.50
C ASN A 249 0.67 3.87 20.00
N ALA A 250 -0.39 3.79 19.19
CA ALA A 250 -0.25 3.96 17.75
C ALA A 250 0.62 5.20 17.49
N ALA A 251 1.80 5.00 16.90
CA ALA A 251 2.64 6.11 16.49
C ALA A 251 1.77 7.07 15.67
N SER A 252 2.00 8.38 15.78
CA SER A 252 1.11 9.42 15.24
C SER A 252 0.62 9.14 13.80
N ASN A 253 1.47 8.51 12.99
CA ASN A 253 1.14 8.14 11.61
C ASN A 253 0.22 6.90 11.49
N GLN A 254 0.14 6.03 12.52
CA GLN A 254 -0.79 4.89 12.50
C GLN A 254 -2.18 5.23 13.01
N GLN A 255 -2.32 6.27 13.83
CA GLN A 255 -3.63 6.72 14.29
C GLN A 255 -4.51 7.17 13.13
N ASN A 256 -3.92 7.71 12.08
CA ASN A 256 -4.64 8.15 10.88
C ASN A 256 -5.32 7.00 10.13
N TRP A 257 -4.86 5.76 10.33
CA TRP A 257 -5.34 4.57 9.66
C TRP A 257 -6.24 3.68 10.54
N GLN A 258 -6.40 4.02 11.81
CA GLN A 258 -7.38 3.35 12.67
C GLN A 258 -8.77 3.86 12.34
N SER A 259 -9.71 2.93 12.17
CA SER A 259 -11.11 3.29 12.05
C SER A 259 -11.65 3.77 13.41
N VAL A 260 -12.45 4.81 13.36
CA VAL A 260 -13.10 5.39 14.53
C VAL A 260 -14.60 5.51 14.28
N SER A 261 -15.38 5.54 15.35
CA SER A 261 -16.81 5.81 15.28
C SER A 261 -17.09 7.10 16.04
N MET A 262 -17.60 8.12 15.33
CA MET A 262 -17.96 9.42 15.88
C MET A 262 -19.20 9.95 15.19
N ALA A 263 -20.23 10.29 15.97
CA ALA A 263 -21.41 10.96 15.47
C ALA A 263 -21.41 12.44 15.87
N PHE A 264 -21.84 13.27 14.96
CA PHE A 264 -22.01 14.70 15.14
C PHE A 264 -23.43 15.12 14.73
N ASN A 265 -24.09 15.91 15.57
CA ASN A 265 -25.42 16.41 15.30
C ASN A 265 -25.40 17.94 15.40
N GLU A 266 -25.63 18.64 14.28
CA GLU A 266 -25.58 20.10 14.17
C GLU A 266 -24.36 20.73 14.86
N THR A 267 -23.21 20.01 14.78
CA THR A 267 -21.99 20.37 15.49
C THR A 267 -21.14 21.35 14.66
N PRO A 268 -20.71 22.50 15.21
CA PRO A 268 -19.84 23.43 14.49
C PRO A 268 -18.55 22.73 14.04
N MET A 269 -18.09 23.04 12.83
CA MET A 269 -16.89 22.41 12.25
C MET A 269 -15.63 22.58 13.10
N ILE A 270 -15.52 23.71 13.85
CA ILE A 270 -14.42 23.90 14.80
C ILE A 270 -14.41 22.83 15.91
N ALA A 271 -15.59 22.43 16.40
CA ALA A 271 -15.69 21.39 17.42
C ALA A 271 -15.40 20.01 16.83
N VAL A 272 -15.86 19.73 15.60
CA VAL A 272 -15.51 18.53 14.84
C VAL A 272 -14.00 18.45 14.65
N ALA A 273 -13.37 19.50 14.16
CA ALA A 273 -11.91 19.59 13.97
C ALA A 273 -11.15 19.33 15.28
N ASN A 274 -11.57 19.93 16.39
CA ASN A 274 -10.96 19.72 17.69
C ASN A 274 -11.06 18.23 18.16
N ARG A 275 -12.15 17.57 17.84
CA ARG A 275 -12.31 16.12 18.13
C ARG A 275 -11.37 15.30 17.28
N LEU A 276 -11.30 15.57 15.97
CA LEU A 276 -10.40 14.89 15.03
C LEU A 276 -8.93 15.09 15.40
N GLN A 277 -8.52 16.34 15.72
CA GLN A 277 -7.15 16.66 16.17
C GLN A 277 -6.72 15.82 17.38
N ARG A 278 -7.61 15.71 18.38
CA ARG A 278 -7.33 14.90 19.59
C ARG A 278 -7.25 13.42 19.28
N THR A 279 -8.15 12.91 18.42
CA THR A 279 -8.23 11.50 18.10
C THR A 279 -7.07 11.04 17.23
N PHE A 280 -6.74 11.80 16.19
CA PHE A 280 -5.74 11.40 15.19
C PHE A 280 -4.36 12.01 15.42
N LYS A 281 -4.19 12.87 16.45
CA LYS A 281 -2.92 13.58 16.75
C LYS A 281 -2.40 14.40 15.56
N ILE A 282 -3.30 15.07 14.89
CA ILE A 282 -3.06 15.95 13.74
C ILE A 282 -3.36 17.39 14.13
N LYS A 283 -2.96 18.33 13.26
CA LYS A 283 -3.32 19.74 13.35
C LYS A 283 -4.23 20.08 12.18
N ILE A 284 -5.45 20.57 12.45
CA ILE A 284 -6.38 21.05 11.42
C ILE A 284 -6.38 22.58 11.42
N GLU A 285 -6.09 23.14 10.27
CA GLU A 285 -6.13 24.58 10.00
C GLU A 285 -7.23 24.88 8.99
N PHE A 286 -7.77 26.08 9.04
CA PHE A 286 -8.82 26.53 8.14
C PHE A 286 -8.29 27.71 7.32
N ALA A 287 -8.25 27.55 6.00
CA ALA A 287 -7.87 28.65 5.10
C ALA A 287 -8.92 29.77 5.10
N ASN A 288 -10.19 29.43 5.40
CA ASN A 288 -11.29 30.39 5.50
C ASN A 288 -12.01 30.19 6.84
N LEU A 289 -12.21 31.28 7.57
CA LEU A 289 -12.86 31.29 8.88
C LEU A 289 -14.35 30.90 8.80
N ASN A 290 -14.99 31.08 7.65
CA ASN A 290 -16.39 30.68 7.46
C ASN A 290 -16.58 29.16 7.60
N ILE A 291 -15.61 28.35 7.22
CA ILE A 291 -15.66 26.90 7.38
C ILE A 291 -15.84 26.50 8.86
N LYS A 292 -15.25 27.25 9.80
CA LYS A 292 -15.35 26.99 11.25
C LYS A 292 -16.79 27.02 11.77
N LYS A 293 -17.63 27.85 11.14
CA LYS A 293 -19.03 28.11 11.56
C LYS A 293 -19.98 27.06 10.98
N CYS A 294 -19.60 26.37 9.92
CA CYS A 294 -20.44 25.33 9.31
C CYS A 294 -20.82 24.28 10.32
N ARG A 295 -22.07 23.83 10.26
CA ARG A 295 -22.58 22.79 11.13
C ARG A 295 -22.63 21.46 10.39
N LEU A 296 -22.18 20.41 11.04
CA LEU A 296 -22.18 19.06 10.50
C LEU A 296 -23.16 18.19 11.25
N LYS A 297 -23.98 17.48 10.47
CA LYS A 297 -24.81 16.37 10.94
C LYS A 297 -24.34 15.13 10.17
N VAL A 298 -23.53 14.28 10.83
CA VAL A 298 -22.88 13.16 10.17
C VAL A 298 -22.51 12.09 11.19
N ASP A 299 -22.54 10.84 10.74
CA ASP A 299 -22.06 9.68 11.49
C ASP A 299 -20.84 9.11 10.75
N PHE A 300 -19.67 9.24 11.36
CA PHE A 300 -18.40 8.64 10.90
C PHE A 300 -18.24 7.25 11.55
N ASN A 301 -19.11 6.32 11.21
CA ASN A 301 -19.07 4.98 11.78
C ASN A 301 -18.00 4.13 11.06
N HIS A 302 -17.05 3.60 11.83
CA HIS A 302 -15.92 2.80 11.32
C HIS A 302 -15.09 3.44 10.19
N GLN A 303 -14.98 4.79 10.21
CA GLN A 303 -14.26 5.55 9.19
C GLN A 303 -12.82 5.83 9.64
N ARG A 304 -11.89 5.82 8.69
CA ARG A 304 -10.50 6.27 8.86
C ARG A 304 -10.38 7.76 8.54
N LEU A 305 -9.30 8.39 8.98
CA LEU A 305 -9.11 9.83 8.75
C LEU A 305 -9.28 10.28 7.29
N PRO A 306 -8.69 9.60 6.27
CA PRO A 306 -8.90 10.01 4.88
C PRO A 306 -10.36 9.96 4.46
N GLU A 307 -11.08 8.92 4.85
CA GLU A 307 -12.50 8.73 4.54
C GLU A 307 -13.34 9.84 5.20
N ILE A 308 -13.01 10.19 6.45
CA ILE A 308 -13.65 11.31 7.17
C ILE A 308 -13.40 12.64 6.45
N LEU A 309 -12.17 12.89 6.01
CA LEU A 309 -11.82 14.12 5.29
C LEU A 309 -12.54 14.23 3.95
N ASP A 310 -12.61 13.13 3.18
CA ASP A 310 -13.34 13.08 1.92
C ASP A 310 -14.85 13.31 2.14
N MET A 311 -15.43 12.75 3.22
CA MET A 311 -16.82 13.01 3.59
C MET A 311 -17.04 14.49 3.94
N ILE A 312 -16.13 15.13 4.69
CA ILE A 312 -16.18 16.55 5.02
C ILE A 312 -16.10 17.41 3.75
N ASP A 313 -15.20 17.04 2.80
CA ASP A 313 -15.08 17.72 1.51
C ASP A 313 -16.42 17.73 0.76
N ILE A 314 -17.08 16.55 0.69
CA ILE A 314 -18.37 16.40 0.01
C ILE A 314 -19.47 17.20 0.72
N LEU A 315 -19.55 17.11 2.04
CA LEU A 315 -20.62 17.74 2.82
C LEU A 315 -20.54 19.26 2.85
N LEU A 316 -19.34 19.81 2.88
CA LEU A 316 -19.12 21.27 2.99
C LEU A 316 -18.72 21.93 1.67
N GLY A 317 -18.53 21.15 0.58
CA GLY A 317 -17.97 21.68 -0.67
C GLY A 317 -16.56 22.24 -0.46
N THR A 318 -15.79 21.65 0.46
CA THR A 318 -14.41 22.04 0.75
C THR A 318 -13.43 21.16 0.01
N THR A 319 -12.16 21.41 0.16
CA THR A 319 -11.06 20.50 -0.19
C THR A 319 -10.01 20.59 0.91
N TYR A 320 -9.09 19.61 0.96
CA TYR A 320 -8.05 19.65 1.97
C TYR A 320 -6.65 19.40 1.37
N GLU A 321 -5.64 19.93 2.04
CA GLU A 321 -4.23 19.62 1.76
C GLU A 321 -3.58 19.05 3.01
N ILE A 322 -2.68 18.07 2.81
CA ILE A 322 -1.90 17.43 3.87
C ILE A 322 -0.43 17.80 3.71
N ASP A 323 0.16 18.29 4.80
CA ASP A 323 1.60 18.51 4.95
C ASP A 323 2.07 17.90 6.28
N GLY A 324 2.57 16.69 6.22
CA GLY A 324 2.93 15.90 7.39
C GLY A 324 1.72 15.61 8.28
N SER A 325 1.73 16.15 9.50
CA SER A 325 0.60 16.04 10.45
C SER A 325 -0.37 17.23 10.39
N ARG A 326 -0.11 18.21 9.50
CA ARG A 326 -0.96 19.38 9.30
C ARG A 326 -1.92 19.15 8.15
N ILE A 327 -3.20 19.44 8.38
CA ILE A 327 -4.27 19.37 7.39
C ILE A 327 -4.88 20.75 7.28
N THR A 328 -4.90 21.32 6.07
CA THR A 328 -5.49 22.62 5.79
C THR A 328 -6.78 22.43 5.02
N LEU A 329 -7.92 22.77 5.62
CA LEU A 329 -9.23 22.78 4.94
C LEU A 329 -9.40 24.08 4.16
N LYS A 330 -9.74 23.96 2.88
CA LYS A 330 -9.89 25.06 1.91
C LYS A 330 -11.30 25.05 1.33
N GLY A 331 -11.80 26.23 0.97
CA GLY A 331 -13.12 26.41 0.35
C GLY A 331 -13.82 27.65 0.91
N ASP A 332 -15.00 27.93 0.38
CA ASP A 332 -15.76 29.12 0.77
C ASP A 332 -16.51 28.95 2.09
N GLY A 333 -16.67 27.69 2.54
CA GLY A 333 -17.51 27.33 3.67
C GLY A 333 -18.97 27.14 3.25
N CYS A 334 -19.80 26.80 4.23
CA CYS A 334 -21.24 26.63 3.99
C CYS A 334 -21.90 27.96 3.60
N LYS A 335 -22.77 27.88 2.58
CA LYS A 335 -23.71 28.98 2.28
C LYS A 335 -24.72 29.01 3.45
N GLY A 336 -24.74 30.09 4.18
CA GLY A 336 -25.66 30.36 5.26
C GLY A 336 -27.11 30.35 4.81
#